data_bb9db5e479ee9b03d1c0ae21dd3a0db2
#
_entry.id   bb9db5e479ee9b03d1c0ae21dd3a0db2
#
_cell.length_a   1.000
_cell.length_b   1.000
_cell.length_c   1.000
_cell.angle_alpha   90.00
_cell.angle_beta   90.00
_cell.angle_gamma   90.00
#
_symmetry.space_group_name_H-M   'P 1'
#
loop_
_entity.id
_entity.type
_entity.pdbx_description
1 polymer ?
#
loop_
_entity_poly.entity_id
_entity_poly.type
_entity_poly.pdbx_seq_one_letter_code
_entity_poly.pdbx_strand_id
1 'polypeptide(L)'
;MPRSCLTPDELTTQTTKVRRRVTWELKDRRGGKSDPEWANRRRLLTGRERLSHKRFVKMWNAVVDEDPSGQIVSSYIAKEELRTLLSTVQVGGDPHLTRHRLHRLHRFLTWCINSNIAELLTLAKTVDAWWPEINAFVQTGITNARTEGYNRLVKTVKRSACGFRNRENSARRIRFHCTRAQRSAIQTSS
;
A
#
# COMPACT_ATOMS: atom_id res chain seq x y z
N MET A 1 6.15 19.08 -7.41
CA MET A 1 5.93 18.54 -6.06
C MET A 1 6.07 17.04 -6.16
N PRO A 2 7.10 16.40 -5.58
CA PRO A 2 7.21 14.96 -5.60
C PRO A 2 6.05 14.36 -4.79
N ARG A 3 5.32 13.43 -5.42
CA ARG A 3 4.25 12.67 -4.75
C ARG A 3 4.91 11.79 -3.69
N SER A 4 4.31 11.78 -2.51
CA SER A 4 4.70 11.04 -1.31
C SER A 4 5.02 9.56 -1.61
N CYS A 5 5.97 9.00 -0.82
CA CYS A 5 6.33 7.57 -0.75
C CYS A 5 5.22 6.59 -1.13
N LEU A 6 5.61 5.54 -1.84
CA LEU A 6 4.78 4.35 -2.10
C LEU A 6 4.02 3.95 -0.84
N THR A 7 2.72 4.25 -0.83
CA THR A 7 1.85 3.87 0.27
C THR A 7 1.29 2.47 0.01
N PRO A 8 0.96 1.68 1.04
CA PRO A 8 0.22 0.42 0.88
C PRO A 8 -1.06 0.59 0.03
N ASP A 9 -1.60 1.79 -0.05
CA ASP A 9 -2.77 2.14 -0.86
C ASP A 9 -2.49 2.10 -2.37
N GLU A 10 -1.27 2.37 -2.83
CA GLU A 10 -0.93 2.27 -4.25
C GLU A 10 -0.89 0.83 -4.74
N LEU A 11 -0.41 -0.10 -3.90
CA LEU A 11 -0.43 -1.53 -4.15
C LEU A 11 -1.85 -2.07 -4.33
N THR A 12 -2.72 -1.70 -3.39
CA THR A 12 -4.14 -2.10 -3.42
C THR A 12 -4.88 -1.46 -4.59
N THR A 13 -4.44 -0.27 -5.00
CA THR A 13 -5.00 0.45 -6.14
C THR A 13 -4.76 -0.29 -7.45
N GLN A 14 -3.56 -0.82 -7.71
CA GLN A 14 -3.27 -1.52 -8.96
C GLN A 14 -4.05 -2.85 -9.06
N THR A 15 -4.06 -3.67 -7.99
CA THR A 15 -4.89 -4.88 -7.95
C THR A 15 -6.38 -4.57 -8.18
N THR A 16 -6.87 -3.45 -7.64
CA THR A 16 -8.25 -3.01 -7.85
C THR A 16 -8.50 -2.60 -9.31
N LYS A 17 -7.54 -1.91 -9.95
CA LYS A 17 -7.64 -1.51 -11.36
C LYS A 17 -7.68 -2.74 -12.28
N VAL A 18 -6.73 -3.68 -12.12
CA VAL A 18 -6.70 -4.93 -12.88
C VAL A 18 -8.02 -5.68 -12.74
N ARG A 19 -8.49 -5.92 -11.51
CA ARG A 19 -9.76 -6.60 -11.28
C ARG A 19 -10.93 -5.90 -11.98
N ARG A 20 -11.02 -4.58 -11.89
CA ARG A 20 -12.13 -3.81 -12.53
C ARG A 20 -12.06 -3.90 -14.04
N ARG A 21 -10.89 -3.79 -14.64
CA ARG A 21 -10.69 -3.90 -16.08
C ARG A 21 -11.04 -5.29 -16.56
N VAL A 22 -10.50 -6.34 -15.96
CA VAL A 22 -10.79 -7.73 -16.33
C VAL A 22 -12.29 -8.05 -16.20
N THR A 23 -12.93 -7.61 -15.10
CA THR A 23 -14.38 -7.78 -14.94
C THR A 23 -15.16 -7.09 -16.08
N TRP A 24 -14.73 -5.88 -16.48
CA TRP A 24 -15.36 -5.16 -17.58
C TRP A 24 -15.15 -5.85 -18.92
N GLU A 25 -13.93 -6.31 -19.19
CA GLU A 25 -13.59 -7.04 -20.43
C GLU A 25 -14.36 -8.36 -20.58
N LEU A 26 -14.57 -9.09 -19.48
CA LEU A 26 -15.26 -10.38 -19.51
C LEU A 26 -16.79 -10.25 -19.50
N LYS A 27 -17.36 -9.23 -18.86
CA LYS A 27 -18.80 -9.15 -18.55
C LYS A 27 -19.48 -7.92 -19.13
N ASP A 28 -18.73 -7.04 -19.78
CA ASP A 28 -19.20 -5.75 -20.32
C ASP A 28 -20.04 -4.93 -19.33
N ARG A 29 -19.76 -5.11 -18.04
CA ARG A 29 -20.43 -4.40 -16.95
C ARG A 29 -19.55 -4.29 -15.71
N ARG A 30 -19.93 -3.39 -14.83
CA ARG A 30 -19.33 -3.29 -13.51
C ARG A 30 -19.70 -4.52 -12.65
N GLY A 31 -18.69 -5.14 -12.00
CA GLY A 31 -18.89 -6.29 -11.11
C GLY A 31 -19.86 -5.98 -9.94
N GLY A 32 -20.65 -6.99 -9.57
CA GLY A 32 -21.67 -6.95 -8.53
C GLY A 32 -21.49 -8.03 -7.46
N LYS A 33 -22.44 -8.15 -6.53
CA LYS A 33 -22.39 -9.09 -5.41
C LYS A 33 -22.36 -10.57 -5.84
N SER A 34 -22.95 -10.88 -6.98
CA SER A 34 -22.99 -12.23 -7.57
C SER A 34 -21.65 -12.65 -8.20
N ASP A 35 -20.79 -11.68 -8.52
CA ASP A 35 -19.52 -11.95 -9.20
C ASP A 35 -18.44 -12.33 -8.18
N PRO A 36 -17.80 -13.52 -8.29
CA PRO A 36 -16.80 -14.00 -7.34
C PRO A 36 -15.62 -13.07 -7.13
N GLU A 37 -15.11 -12.44 -8.19
CA GLU A 37 -14.01 -11.47 -8.15
C GLU A 37 -14.40 -10.19 -7.40
N TRP A 38 -15.66 -9.76 -7.48
CA TRP A 38 -16.18 -8.63 -6.72
C TRP A 38 -16.46 -9.00 -5.26
N ALA A 39 -17.05 -10.18 -5.02
CA ALA A 39 -17.32 -10.70 -3.67
C ALA A 39 -16.02 -10.84 -2.86
N ASN A 40 -14.92 -11.25 -3.52
CA ASN A 40 -13.59 -11.42 -2.91
C ASN A 40 -12.72 -10.15 -2.93
N ARG A 41 -13.22 -9.01 -3.41
CA ARG A 41 -12.43 -7.77 -3.56
C ARG A 41 -11.66 -7.32 -2.31
N ARG A 42 -12.23 -7.48 -1.12
CA ARG A 42 -11.55 -7.13 0.14
C ARG A 42 -10.46 -8.13 0.49
N ARG A 43 -10.68 -9.42 0.22
CA ARG A 43 -9.69 -10.47 0.46
C ARG A 43 -8.48 -10.34 -0.47
N LEU A 44 -8.70 -9.94 -1.73
CA LEU A 44 -7.62 -9.64 -2.68
C LEU A 44 -6.71 -8.50 -2.21
N LEU A 45 -7.24 -7.55 -1.44
CA LEU A 45 -6.46 -6.44 -0.87
C LEU A 45 -5.82 -6.79 0.48
N THR A 46 -6.32 -7.83 1.16
CA THR A 46 -5.78 -8.29 2.44
C THR A 46 -4.46 -9.05 2.20
N GLY A 47 -3.47 -8.85 3.07
CA GLY A 47 -2.22 -9.60 3.03
C GLY A 47 -2.43 -11.08 3.34
N ARG A 48 -1.63 -11.95 2.71
CA ARG A 48 -1.76 -13.42 2.84
C ARG A 48 -1.67 -13.86 4.30
N GLU A 49 -0.84 -13.22 5.09
CA GLU A 49 -0.63 -13.52 6.51
C GLU A 49 -1.86 -13.27 7.39
N ARG A 50 -2.77 -12.41 6.92
CA ARG A 50 -4.02 -12.07 7.63
C ARG A 50 -5.23 -12.91 7.18
N LEU A 51 -5.03 -13.76 6.17
CA LEU A 51 -6.07 -14.66 5.66
C LEU A 51 -5.86 -16.07 6.21
N SER A 52 -6.89 -16.64 6.84
CA SER A 52 -6.86 -18.08 7.17
C SER A 52 -6.75 -18.90 5.90
N HIS A 53 -6.13 -20.09 6.00
CA HIS A 53 -5.96 -20.99 4.84
C HIS A 53 -7.27 -21.27 4.10
N LYS A 54 -8.34 -21.59 4.82
CA LYS A 54 -9.67 -21.82 4.25
C LYS A 54 -10.22 -20.64 3.45
N ARG A 55 -10.05 -19.40 3.97
CA ARG A 55 -10.51 -18.19 3.28
C ARG A 55 -9.65 -17.87 2.05
N PHE A 56 -8.36 -18.16 2.13
CA PHE A 56 -7.45 -17.99 1.00
C PHE A 56 -7.80 -18.94 -0.14
N VAL A 57 -7.90 -20.24 0.13
CA VAL A 57 -8.25 -21.25 -0.89
C VAL A 57 -9.59 -20.93 -1.56
N LYS A 58 -10.60 -20.57 -0.76
CA LYS A 58 -11.92 -20.18 -1.32
C LYS A 58 -11.84 -18.96 -2.23
N MET A 59 -11.05 -17.95 -1.84
CA MET A 59 -10.82 -16.78 -2.69
C MET A 59 -10.07 -17.12 -3.96
N TRP A 60 -8.98 -17.90 -3.82
CA TRP A 60 -8.09 -18.28 -4.91
C TRP A 60 -8.84 -19.05 -5.98
N ASN A 61 -9.53 -20.13 -5.61
CA ASN A 61 -10.29 -20.94 -6.57
C ASN A 61 -11.37 -20.10 -7.27
N ALA A 62 -12.14 -19.32 -6.50
CA ALA A 62 -13.19 -18.49 -7.06
C ALA A 62 -12.67 -17.42 -8.05
N VAL A 63 -11.44 -16.93 -7.88
CA VAL A 63 -10.85 -15.96 -8.80
C VAL A 63 -10.22 -16.66 -10.01
N VAL A 64 -9.58 -17.81 -9.83
CA VAL A 64 -9.01 -18.63 -10.92
C VAL A 64 -10.11 -19.10 -11.86
N ASP A 65 -11.23 -19.57 -11.32
CA ASP A 65 -12.37 -20.08 -12.12
C ASP A 65 -13.01 -18.96 -12.98
N GLU A 66 -13.02 -17.71 -12.48
CA GLU A 66 -13.67 -16.58 -13.19
C GLU A 66 -12.73 -15.80 -14.13
N ASP A 67 -11.43 -15.90 -13.94
CA ASP A 67 -10.44 -15.19 -14.73
C ASP A 67 -9.54 -16.17 -15.50
N PRO A 68 -9.97 -16.63 -16.70
CA PRO A 68 -9.16 -17.51 -17.54
C PRO A 68 -7.84 -16.87 -17.98
N SER A 69 -7.77 -15.51 -18.00
CA SER A 69 -6.54 -14.78 -18.35
C SER A 69 -5.51 -14.79 -17.22
N GLY A 70 -5.90 -15.13 -15.97
CA GLY A 70 -5.06 -15.15 -14.80
C GLY A 70 -4.52 -13.78 -14.35
N GLN A 71 -5.04 -12.69 -14.92
CA GLN A 71 -4.50 -11.35 -14.66
C GLN A 71 -4.78 -10.88 -13.23
N ILE A 72 -5.96 -11.21 -12.67
CA ILE A 72 -6.31 -10.85 -11.30
C ILE A 72 -5.39 -11.59 -10.32
N VAL A 73 -5.15 -12.89 -10.55
CA VAL A 73 -4.24 -13.71 -9.75
C VAL A 73 -2.81 -13.18 -9.85
N SER A 74 -2.33 -12.85 -11.07
CA SER A 74 -1.01 -12.26 -11.28
C SER A 74 -0.84 -10.94 -10.53
N SER A 75 -1.87 -10.10 -10.50
CA SER A 75 -1.85 -8.85 -9.74
C SER A 75 -1.80 -9.07 -8.22
N TYR A 76 -2.48 -10.11 -7.73
CA TYR A 76 -2.43 -10.51 -6.32
C TYR A 76 -1.02 -10.98 -5.94
N ILE A 77 -0.37 -11.82 -6.78
CA ILE A 77 0.99 -12.29 -6.56
C ILE A 77 1.98 -11.12 -6.52
N ALA A 78 1.90 -10.20 -7.49
CA ALA A 78 2.73 -8.99 -7.50
C ALA A 78 2.57 -8.17 -6.21
N LYS A 79 1.34 -8.01 -5.72
CA LYS A 79 1.06 -7.33 -4.45
C LYS A 79 1.74 -8.04 -3.28
N GLU A 80 1.68 -9.36 -3.19
CA GLU A 80 2.29 -10.12 -2.09
C GLU A 80 3.82 -10.10 -2.16
N GLU A 81 4.42 -10.17 -3.35
CA GLU A 81 5.87 -10.06 -3.52
C GLU A 81 6.37 -8.67 -3.05
N LEU A 82 5.68 -7.60 -3.43
CA LEU A 82 6.06 -6.26 -2.98
C LEU A 82 5.82 -6.07 -1.47
N ARG A 83 4.74 -6.61 -0.92
CA ARG A 83 4.51 -6.63 0.54
C ARG A 83 5.64 -7.34 1.27
N THR A 84 6.07 -8.50 0.75
CA THR A 84 7.16 -9.28 1.34
C THR A 84 8.48 -8.49 1.27
N LEU A 85 8.76 -7.81 0.16
CA LEU A 85 9.90 -6.92 0.04
C LEU A 85 9.87 -5.81 1.10
N LEU A 86 8.72 -5.12 1.25
CA LEU A 86 8.57 -4.04 2.22
C LEU A 86 8.57 -4.53 3.68
N SER A 87 8.21 -5.78 3.95
CA SER A 87 8.26 -6.35 5.31
C SER A 87 9.67 -6.70 5.78
N THR A 88 10.68 -6.66 4.91
CA THR A 88 12.09 -6.90 5.27
C THR A 88 12.75 -5.71 5.98
N VAL A 89 11.95 -4.79 6.52
CA VAL A 89 12.45 -3.64 7.29
C VAL A 89 13.18 -4.15 8.54
N GLN A 90 14.49 -3.98 8.57
CA GLN A 90 15.31 -4.20 9.76
C GLN A 90 16.34 -3.09 9.87
N VAL A 91 16.39 -2.49 11.04
CA VAL A 91 17.43 -1.53 11.41
C VAL A 91 18.73 -2.29 11.61
N GLY A 92 19.69 -2.12 10.69
CA GLY A 92 21.00 -2.75 10.75
C GLY A 92 21.54 -3.10 9.36
N GLY A 93 22.79 -2.78 9.10
CA GLY A 93 23.46 -2.92 7.80
C GLY A 93 23.99 -4.33 7.50
N ASP A 94 23.25 -5.40 7.77
CA ASP A 94 23.67 -6.77 7.45
C ASP A 94 23.75 -6.95 5.91
N PRO A 95 24.93 -7.30 5.36
CA PRO A 95 25.13 -7.54 3.92
C PRO A 95 24.24 -8.67 3.36
N HIS A 96 23.93 -9.69 4.16
CA HIS A 96 23.04 -10.79 3.76
C HIS A 96 21.61 -10.30 3.52
N LEU A 97 21.13 -9.40 4.36
CA LEU A 97 19.82 -8.77 4.19
C LEU A 97 19.76 -7.89 2.95
N THR A 98 20.84 -7.18 2.62
CA THR A 98 20.91 -6.37 1.40
C THR A 98 20.80 -7.24 0.15
N ARG A 99 21.55 -8.36 0.08
CA ARG A 99 21.45 -9.32 -1.03
C ARG A 99 20.03 -9.92 -1.14
N HIS A 100 19.43 -10.29 -0.02
CA HIS A 100 18.07 -10.84 0.02
C HIS A 100 17.04 -9.82 -0.49
N ARG A 101 17.16 -8.54 -0.12
CA ARG A 101 16.29 -7.46 -0.59
C ARG A 101 16.39 -7.24 -2.10
N LEU A 102 17.63 -7.21 -2.64
CA LEU A 102 17.85 -7.10 -4.08
C LEU A 102 17.27 -8.30 -4.84
N HIS A 103 17.40 -9.51 -4.31
CA HIS A 103 16.78 -10.70 -4.90
C HIS A 103 15.24 -10.59 -4.90
N ARG A 104 14.63 -10.12 -3.82
CA ARG A 104 13.19 -9.88 -3.74
C ARG A 104 12.72 -8.81 -4.71
N LEU A 105 13.46 -7.70 -4.83
CA LEU A 105 13.17 -6.66 -5.82
C LEU A 105 13.22 -7.22 -7.24
N HIS A 106 14.28 -7.95 -7.57
CA HIS A 106 14.42 -8.56 -8.89
C HIS A 106 13.26 -9.51 -9.20
N ARG A 107 12.87 -10.38 -8.27
CA ARG A 107 11.71 -11.26 -8.43
C ARG A 107 10.43 -10.48 -8.72
N PHE A 108 10.17 -9.43 -7.95
CA PHE A 108 9.00 -8.58 -8.13
C PHE A 108 9.00 -7.90 -9.51
N LEU A 109 10.12 -7.27 -9.92
CA LEU A 109 10.23 -6.60 -11.21
C LEU A 109 10.08 -7.59 -12.37
N THR A 110 10.76 -8.73 -12.30
CA THR A 110 10.65 -9.81 -13.29
C THR A 110 9.22 -10.31 -13.42
N TRP A 111 8.51 -10.53 -12.29
CA TRP A 111 7.12 -10.93 -12.31
C TRP A 111 6.23 -9.90 -13.00
N CYS A 112 6.39 -8.61 -12.67
CA CYS A 112 5.60 -7.54 -13.25
C CYS A 112 5.85 -7.39 -14.77
N ILE A 113 7.10 -7.55 -15.23
CA ILE A 113 7.46 -7.46 -16.63
C ILE A 113 6.90 -8.65 -17.40
N ASN A 114 7.10 -9.87 -16.90
CA ASN A 114 6.67 -11.09 -17.57
C ASN A 114 5.15 -11.27 -17.61
N SER A 115 4.42 -10.64 -16.67
CA SER A 115 2.96 -10.68 -16.66
C SER A 115 2.31 -9.96 -17.83
N ASN A 116 3.02 -9.03 -18.48
CA ASN A 116 2.54 -8.18 -19.58
C ASN A 116 1.22 -7.44 -19.27
N ILE A 117 0.99 -7.09 -18.00
CA ILE A 117 -0.18 -6.35 -17.52
C ILE A 117 0.20 -4.89 -17.36
N ALA A 118 -0.47 -3.97 -18.08
CA ALA A 118 -0.13 -2.55 -18.12
C ALA A 118 -0.06 -1.89 -16.74
N GLU A 119 -0.98 -2.24 -15.83
CA GLU A 119 -1.01 -1.73 -14.46
C GLU A 119 0.21 -2.21 -13.65
N LEU A 120 0.66 -3.46 -13.86
CA LEU A 120 1.83 -4.00 -13.18
C LEU A 120 3.12 -3.43 -13.75
N LEU A 121 3.20 -3.20 -15.06
CA LEU A 121 4.32 -2.49 -15.67
C LEU A 121 4.46 -1.07 -15.13
N THR A 122 3.33 -0.37 -14.96
CA THR A 122 3.31 0.96 -14.33
C THR A 122 3.80 0.90 -12.88
N LEU A 123 3.37 -0.12 -12.13
CA LEU A 123 3.82 -0.33 -10.75
C LEU A 123 5.32 -0.63 -10.68
N ALA A 124 5.83 -1.51 -11.57
CA ALA A 124 7.26 -1.83 -11.66
C ALA A 124 8.10 -0.57 -11.92
N LYS A 125 7.72 0.24 -12.91
CA LYS A 125 8.39 1.53 -13.21
C LYS A 125 8.38 2.47 -12.01
N THR A 126 7.28 2.51 -11.26
CA THR A 126 7.18 3.35 -10.06
C THR A 126 8.10 2.84 -8.95
N VAL A 127 8.15 1.54 -8.70
CA VAL A 127 9.01 0.93 -7.69
C VAL A 127 10.47 1.11 -8.05
N ASP A 128 10.84 0.92 -9.31
CA ASP A 128 12.20 1.11 -9.81
C ASP A 128 12.66 2.56 -9.64
N ALA A 129 11.86 3.52 -10.07
CA ALA A 129 12.15 4.94 -9.94
C ALA A 129 12.28 5.43 -8.48
N TRP A 130 11.54 4.79 -7.54
CA TRP A 130 11.57 5.13 -6.11
C TRP A 130 12.41 4.16 -5.28
N TRP A 131 13.19 3.31 -5.95
CA TRP A 131 13.99 2.32 -5.24
C TRP A 131 15.00 2.90 -4.24
N PRO A 132 15.70 4.02 -4.50
CA PRO A 132 16.60 4.62 -3.53
C PRO A 132 15.90 4.96 -2.21
N GLU A 133 14.72 5.55 -2.27
CA GLU A 133 13.93 5.95 -1.09
C GLU A 133 13.32 4.74 -0.38
N ILE A 134 12.83 3.75 -1.14
CA ILE A 134 12.32 2.49 -0.60
C ILE A 134 13.44 1.75 0.13
N ASN A 135 14.62 1.65 -0.47
CA ASN A 135 15.77 1.00 0.14
C ASN A 135 16.22 1.72 1.41
N ALA A 136 16.27 3.06 1.40
CA ALA A 136 16.56 3.86 2.60
C ALA A 136 15.54 3.58 3.72
N PHE A 137 14.25 3.54 3.41
CA PHE A 137 13.20 3.15 4.36
C PHE A 137 13.42 1.73 4.92
N VAL A 138 13.68 0.76 4.03
CA VAL A 138 13.85 -0.64 4.44
C VAL A 138 15.09 -0.84 5.31
N GLN A 139 16.14 -0.02 5.12
CA GLN A 139 17.36 -0.05 5.94
C GLN A 139 17.22 0.67 7.28
N THR A 140 16.50 1.77 7.32
CA THR A 140 16.44 2.65 8.49
C THR A 140 15.18 2.49 9.32
N GLY A 141 14.10 1.96 8.73
CA GLY A 141 12.75 1.94 9.34
C GLY A 141 12.12 3.32 9.46
N ILE A 142 12.80 4.38 8.99
CA ILE A 142 12.30 5.76 9.10
C ILE A 142 11.19 5.99 8.07
N THR A 143 10.00 6.32 8.55
CA THR A 143 8.83 6.64 7.73
C THR A 143 8.43 8.09 7.89
N ASN A 144 7.72 8.64 6.90
CA ASN A 144 7.04 9.93 7.02
C ASN A 144 5.76 9.86 7.87
N ALA A 145 5.45 8.70 8.48
CA ALA A 145 4.21 8.48 9.24
C ALA A 145 4.01 9.54 10.34
N ARG A 146 5.08 9.93 11.00
CA ARG A 146 5.05 11.00 12.02
C ARG A 146 4.65 12.34 11.42
N THR A 147 5.24 12.73 10.29
CA THR A 147 4.93 13.96 9.57
C THR A 147 3.50 13.93 9.02
N GLU A 148 3.06 12.79 8.48
CA GLU A 148 1.67 12.61 8.01
C GLU A 148 0.67 12.67 9.16
N GLY A 149 0.99 12.11 10.33
CA GLY A 149 0.20 12.24 11.54
C GLY A 149 0.01 13.70 11.94
N TYR A 150 1.08 14.48 11.95
CA TYR A 150 0.99 15.93 12.22
C TYR A 150 0.22 16.70 11.14
N ASN A 151 0.41 16.39 9.86
CA ASN A 151 -0.34 17.01 8.78
C ASN A 151 -1.85 16.70 8.88
N ARG A 152 -2.21 15.48 9.28
CA ARG A 152 -3.61 15.11 9.54
C ARG A 152 -4.18 15.91 10.71
N LEU A 153 -3.44 16.03 11.80
CA LEU A 153 -3.84 16.81 12.97
C LEU A 153 -4.04 18.28 12.60
N VAL A 154 -3.11 18.88 11.86
CA VAL A 154 -3.21 20.27 11.36
C VAL A 154 -4.46 20.47 10.50
N LYS A 155 -4.75 19.53 9.59
CA LYS A 155 -5.97 19.55 8.75
C LYS A 155 -7.24 19.43 9.58
N THR A 156 -7.22 18.61 10.64
CA THR A 156 -8.37 18.45 11.56
C THR A 156 -8.62 19.73 12.34
N VAL A 157 -7.57 20.34 12.92
CA VAL A 157 -7.67 21.61 13.66
C VAL A 157 -8.20 22.73 12.76
N LYS A 158 -7.70 22.82 11.51
CA LYS A 158 -8.20 23.80 10.53
C LYS A 158 -9.67 23.60 10.17
N ARG A 159 -10.14 22.36 10.03
CA ARG A 159 -11.52 22.02 9.72
C ARG A 159 -12.46 22.34 10.91
N SER A 160 -12.10 21.91 12.12
CA SER A 160 -12.93 22.15 13.33
C SER A 160 -13.05 23.63 13.69
N ALA A 161 -12.14 24.46 13.23
CA ALA A 161 -12.17 25.90 13.46
C ALA A 161 -12.96 26.67 12.39
N CYS A 162 -13.58 26.00 11.42
CA CYS A 162 -14.32 26.63 10.30
C CYS A 162 -13.52 27.74 9.57
N GLY A 163 -12.19 27.61 9.59
CA GLY A 163 -11.26 28.61 9.09
C GLY A 163 -10.77 29.58 10.19
N PHE A 164 -9.53 30.02 10.05
CA PHE A 164 -8.93 31.02 10.93
C PHE A 164 -8.77 32.33 10.18
N ARG A 165 -9.37 33.40 10.69
CA ARG A 165 -9.11 34.75 10.18
C ARG A 165 -7.74 35.28 10.59
N ASN A 166 -7.25 34.89 11.78
CA ASN A 166 -5.95 35.32 12.31
C ASN A 166 -4.93 34.16 12.20
N ARG A 167 -3.85 34.42 11.46
CA ARG A 167 -2.77 33.45 11.22
C ARG A 167 -2.04 33.05 12.50
N GLU A 168 -1.86 33.99 13.42
CA GLU A 168 -1.17 33.77 14.70
C GLU A 168 -1.97 32.86 15.63
N ASN A 169 -3.28 33.10 15.76
CA ASN A 169 -4.17 32.25 16.54
C ASN A 169 -4.27 30.84 15.93
N SER A 170 -4.22 30.70 14.61
CA SER A 170 -4.11 29.42 13.94
C SER A 170 -2.84 28.67 14.36
N ALA A 171 -1.70 29.35 14.33
CA ALA A 171 -0.42 28.76 14.70
C ALA A 171 -0.39 28.35 16.17
N ARG A 172 -0.89 29.17 17.09
CA ARG A 172 -1.00 28.83 18.53
C ARG A 172 -1.86 27.61 18.79
N ARG A 173 -3.03 27.51 18.16
CA ARG A 173 -3.93 26.35 18.29
C ARG A 173 -3.33 25.08 17.72
N ILE A 174 -2.69 25.13 16.57
CA ILE A 174 -1.99 23.99 15.98
C ILE A 174 -0.87 23.51 16.91
N ARG A 175 -0.03 24.41 17.43
CA ARG A 175 1.03 24.07 18.38
C ARG A 175 0.47 23.39 19.63
N PHE A 176 -0.58 23.95 20.22
CA PHE A 176 -1.23 23.37 21.39
C PHE A 176 -1.69 21.92 21.18
N HIS A 177 -2.39 21.66 20.07
CA HIS A 177 -2.86 20.31 19.73
C HIS A 177 -1.70 19.34 19.44
N CYS A 178 -0.64 19.78 18.76
CA CYS A 178 0.53 18.96 18.50
C CYS A 178 1.27 18.60 19.80
N THR A 179 1.46 19.57 20.71
CA THR A 179 2.12 19.35 22.00
C THR A 179 1.30 18.43 22.92
N ARG A 180 -0.04 18.57 22.93
CA ARG A 180 -0.94 17.70 23.69
C ARG A 180 -0.86 16.26 23.20
N ALA A 181 -0.87 16.04 21.88
CA ALA A 181 -0.73 14.70 21.28
C ALA A 181 0.62 14.05 21.61
N GLN A 182 1.71 14.83 21.67
CA GLN A 182 3.02 14.33 22.08
C GLN A 182 3.04 13.91 23.55
N ARG A 183 2.47 14.69 24.46
CA ARG A 183 2.40 14.37 25.88
C ARG A 183 1.58 13.12 26.16
N SER A 184 0.44 12.96 25.52
CA SER A 184 -0.38 11.75 25.69
C SER A 184 0.34 10.49 25.17
N ALA A 185 1.10 10.58 24.09
CA ALA A 185 1.88 9.45 23.57
C ALA A 185 3.01 9.01 24.52
N ILE A 186 3.64 9.95 25.26
CA ILE A 186 4.68 9.65 26.24
C ILE A 186 4.09 8.95 27.47
N GLN A 187 2.91 9.39 27.92
CA GLN A 187 2.24 8.80 29.10
C GLN A 187 1.72 7.37 28.86
N THR A 188 1.42 6.99 27.61
CA THR A 188 0.99 5.62 27.26
C THR A 188 2.16 4.66 27.04
N SER A 189 3.40 5.15 27.02
CA SER A 189 4.63 4.36 26.82
C SER A 189 5.38 4.09 28.14
N SER A 190 4.86 4.55 29.27
CA SER A 190 5.36 4.32 30.62
C SER A 190 4.47 3.36 31.39
#